data_68822ec8468cb5b9b72b5a556f5f19d9
#
_entry.id   68822ec8468cb5b9b72b5a556f5f19d9
#
_cell.length_a   1.000
_cell.length_b   1.000
_cell.length_c   1.000
_cell.angle_alpha   90.00
_cell.angle_beta   90.00
_cell.angle_gamma   90.00
#
_symmetry.space_group_name_H-M   'P 1'
#
loop_
_entity.id
_entity.type
_entity.pdbx_description
1 polymer ?
#
loop_
_entity_poly.entity_id
_entity_poly.type
_entity_poly.pdbx_seq_one_letter_code
_entity_poly.pdbx_strand_id
1 'polypeptide(L)'
;MHNTDLSKPLVSVVMTIFNGDRFLAQSINCVINQTYQNWELLVIENGSKDRSVEILNQTDDARIKKHLFHDNIGRTPALQFGLKHALGKYVAVLDADDLCADTRLAEQVDFLESHEEVMVAGTWFDEIDSAGEITQERRPPTENLSIIDMMAFSNPILHSSSMFRRIEAIQVGGYEEKYKYGADTNLWVALMAVGDAAIIPKNLASYRMYPENLTNQKNYAKEVYRDGFLVYQRAARDLPISNSARRRNRHTVTACEVLLGRALVREYRIVEGCWHIFRGLFRDPVGVIRSNRVRSLIGLPERSN
;
A
#
# COMPACT_ATOMS: atom_id res chain seq x y z
N MET A 1 -26.99 20.07 9.02
CA MET A 1 -25.70 20.66 9.49
C MET A 1 -25.03 19.59 10.31
N HIS A 2 -23.94 19.00 9.80
CA HIS A 2 -23.15 18.03 10.57
C HIS A 2 -22.40 18.79 11.66
N ASN A 3 -22.67 18.42 12.89
CA ASN A 3 -22.00 19.02 14.06
C ASN A 3 -20.57 18.47 14.11
N THR A 4 -19.61 19.15 13.44
CA THR A 4 -18.20 18.76 13.46
C THR A 4 -17.67 19.03 14.86
N ASP A 5 -17.41 17.98 15.61
CA ASP A 5 -16.76 18.10 16.92
C ASP A 5 -15.29 18.48 16.72
N LEU A 6 -15.01 19.77 16.74
CA LEU A 6 -13.67 20.34 16.57
C LEU A 6 -12.69 19.98 17.69
N SER A 7 -13.15 19.33 18.76
CA SER A 7 -12.26 18.81 19.83
C SER A 7 -11.51 17.55 19.37
N LYS A 8 -11.99 16.86 18.34
CA LYS A 8 -11.39 15.64 17.79
C LYS A 8 -10.38 15.98 16.68
N PRO A 9 -9.29 15.18 16.49
CA PRO A 9 -8.27 15.48 15.48
C PRO A 9 -8.83 15.39 14.06
N LEU A 10 -8.40 16.29 13.17
CA LEU A 10 -8.72 16.21 11.75
C LEU A 10 -8.02 15.00 11.12
N VAL A 11 -8.75 14.25 10.29
CA VAL A 11 -8.23 13.18 9.43
C VAL A 11 -8.24 13.64 7.98
N SER A 12 -7.09 13.60 7.30
CA SER A 12 -7.03 13.78 5.86
C SER A 12 -7.08 12.42 5.18
N VAL A 13 -8.16 12.13 4.47
CA VAL A 13 -8.25 10.95 3.60
C VAL A 13 -7.60 11.31 2.27
N VAL A 14 -6.61 10.55 1.82
CA VAL A 14 -5.92 10.75 0.53
C VAL A 14 -6.38 9.67 -0.45
N MET A 15 -6.87 10.11 -1.60
CA MET A 15 -7.34 9.26 -2.70
C MET A 15 -6.69 9.72 -4.00
N THR A 16 -5.95 8.84 -4.67
CA THR A 16 -5.40 9.12 -6.02
C THR A 16 -6.23 8.40 -7.07
N ILE A 17 -6.49 9.08 -8.19
CA ILE A 17 -7.33 8.54 -9.27
C ILE A 17 -6.58 8.62 -10.60
N PHE A 18 -6.63 7.55 -11.35
CA PHE A 18 -6.27 7.51 -12.77
C PHE A 18 -7.11 6.47 -13.49
N ASN A 19 -8.06 6.91 -14.32
CA ASN A 19 -9.03 6.06 -15.03
C ASN A 19 -9.79 5.12 -14.09
N GLY A 20 -10.47 5.71 -13.09
CA GLY A 20 -11.14 4.98 -12.01
C GLY A 20 -12.68 5.05 -12.05
N ASP A 21 -13.29 5.50 -13.14
CA ASP A 21 -14.72 5.82 -13.23
C ASP A 21 -15.66 4.70 -12.76
N ARG A 22 -15.22 3.45 -12.93
CA ARG A 22 -16.02 2.26 -12.61
C ARG A 22 -16.41 2.16 -11.14
N PHE A 23 -15.52 2.50 -10.21
CA PHE A 23 -15.72 2.29 -8.77
C PHE A 23 -15.63 3.56 -7.94
N LEU A 24 -15.13 4.65 -8.52
CA LEU A 24 -14.87 5.92 -7.85
C LEU A 24 -16.03 6.43 -7.00
N ALA A 25 -17.25 6.40 -7.53
CA ALA A 25 -18.42 6.88 -6.80
C ALA A 25 -18.68 6.08 -5.52
N GLN A 26 -18.46 4.77 -5.54
CA GLN A 26 -18.60 3.91 -4.36
C GLN A 26 -17.52 4.23 -3.31
N SER A 27 -16.27 4.39 -3.74
CA SER A 27 -15.14 4.70 -2.86
C SER A 27 -15.28 6.08 -2.21
N ILE A 28 -15.76 7.09 -2.93
CA ILE A 28 -16.05 8.41 -2.35
C ILE A 28 -17.22 8.33 -1.35
N ASN A 29 -18.28 7.61 -1.70
CA ASN A 29 -19.46 7.49 -0.84
C ASN A 29 -19.14 6.82 0.51
N CYS A 30 -18.25 5.83 0.57
CA CYS A 30 -17.88 5.25 1.86
C CYS A 30 -17.05 6.20 2.74
N VAL A 31 -16.39 7.22 2.18
CA VAL A 31 -15.79 8.31 2.97
C VAL A 31 -16.84 9.31 3.45
N ILE A 32 -17.79 9.68 2.60
CA ILE A 32 -18.90 10.61 2.96
C ILE A 32 -19.72 10.02 4.12
N ASN A 33 -19.96 8.71 4.10
CA ASN A 33 -20.76 8.00 5.10
C ASN A 33 -20.02 7.71 6.42
N GLN A 34 -18.77 8.11 6.57
CA GLN A 34 -18.02 7.87 7.81
C GLN A 34 -18.75 8.46 9.03
N THR A 35 -18.85 7.68 10.10
CA THR A 35 -19.41 8.12 11.39
C THR A 35 -18.56 9.18 12.06
N TYR A 36 -17.25 9.16 11.83
CA TYR A 36 -16.33 10.22 12.23
C TYR A 36 -16.49 11.41 11.30
N GLN A 37 -16.82 12.60 11.82
CA GLN A 37 -17.20 13.74 10.97
C GLN A 37 -16.07 14.75 10.73
N ASN A 38 -14.99 14.77 11.53
CA ASN A 38 -13.89 15.72 11.37
C ASN A 38 -12.82 15.20 10.38
N TRP A 39 -13.19 15.13 9.10
CA TRP A 39 -12.31 14.72 8.02
C TRP A 39 -12.34 15.67 6.83
N GLU A 40 -11.28 15.68 6.06
CA GLU A 40 -11.23 16.17 4.68
C GLU A 40 -10.85 15.00 3.75
N LEU A 41 -11.33 15.02 2.51
CA LEU A 41 -10.94 14.09 1.45
C LEU A 41 -10.15 14.86 0.39
N LEU A 42 -8.86 14.56 0.27
CA LEU A 42 -8.02 15.07 -0.81
C LEU A 42 -8.06 14.07 -1.97
N VAL A 43 -8.75 14.46 -3.03
CA VAL A 43 -8.83 13.71 -4.27
C VAL A 43 -7.80 14.24 -5.25
N ILE A 44 -6.82 13.43 -5.58
CA ILE A 44 -5.76 13.74 -6.54
C ILE A 44 -6.10 13.04 -7.85
N GLU A 45 -6.78 13.75 -8.73
CA GLU A 45 -7.10 13.28 -10.06
C GLU A 45 -5.87 13.45 -10.96
N ASN A 46 -5.36 12.35 -11.49
CA ASN A 46 -4.03 12.23 -12.08
C ASN A 46 -4.06 12.14 -13.61
N GLY A 47 -4.85 13.01 -14.26
CA GLY A 47 -4.92 13.12 -15.73
C GLY A 47 -5.74 12.00 -16.40
N SER A 48 -6.85 11.57 -15.80
CA SER A 48 -7.76 10.56 -16.35
C SER A 48 -8.34 10.94 -17.70
N LYS A 49 -8.64 9.92 -18.52
CA LYS A 49 -9.26 10.08 -19.86
C LYS A 49 -10.65 9.45 -19.92
N ASP A 50 -11.12 8.85 -18.82
CA ASP A 50 -12.44 8.29 -18.64
C ASP A 50 -13.40 9.30 -17.98
N ARG A 51 -14.50 8.83 -17.39
CA ARG A 51 -15.51 9.67 -16.73
C ARG A 51 -15.17 10.06 -15.29
N SER A 52 -13.94 9.81 -14.82
CA SER A 52 -13.55 10.11 -13.43
C SER A 52 -13.77 11.58 -13.07
N VAL A 53 -13.38 12.51 -13.96
CA VAL A 53 -13.57 13.97 -13.75
C VAL A 53 -15.04 14.35 -13.70
N GLU A 54 -15.88 13.73 -14.54
CA GLU A 54 -17.34 13.95 -14.55
C GLU A 54 -17.95 13.55 -13.21
N ILE A 55 -17.59 12.35 -12.70
CA ILE A 55 -18.06 11.85 -11.40
C ILE A 55 -17.63 12.79 -10.27
N LEU A 56 -16.38 13.24 -10.27
CA LEU A 56 -15.91 14.20 -9.28
C LEU A 56 -16.68 15.51 -9.32
N ASN A 57 -17.01 16.03 -10.50
CA ASN A 57 -17.76 17.27 -10.63
C ASN A 57 -19.19 17.17 -10.10
N GLN A 58 -19.78 15.98 -10.15
CA GLN A 58 -21.12 15.69 -9.61
C GLN A 58 -21.11 15.49 -8.08
N THR A 59 -19.93 15.28 -7.47
CA THR A 59 -19.83 15.11 -6.01
C THR A 59 -19.82 16.47 -5.33
N ASP A 60 -20.84 16.71 -4.48
CA ASP A 60 -21.03 17.97 -3.75
C ASP A 60 -20.93 17.76 -2.23
N ASP A 61 -19.70 17.83 -1.69
CA ASP A 61 -19.42 17.86 -0.25
C ASP A 61 -18.24 18.83 0.00
N ALA A 62 -18.45 19.83 0.84
CA ALA A 62 -17.47 20.89 1.10
C ALA A 62 -16.16 20.39 1.71
N ARG A 63 -16.16 19.18 2.30
CA ARG A 63 -14.98 18.53 2.88
C ARG A 63 -14.07 17.88 1.81
N ILE A 64 -14.55 17.77 0.56
CA ILE A 64 -13.78 17.18 -0.56
C ILE A 64 -12.98 18.25 -1.26
N LYS A 65 -11.67 18.10 -1.28
CA LYS A 65 -10.71 18.97 -1.97
C LYS A 65 -10.24 18.26 -3.25
N LYS A 66 -10.60 18.78 -4.41
CA LYS A 66 -10.28 18.20 -5.72
C LYS A 66 -9.04 18.87 -6.30
N HIS A 67 -7.99 18.10 -6.54
CA HIS A 67 -6.75 18.52 -7.21
C HIS A 67 -6.67 17.82 -8.57
N LEU A 68 -6.87 18.57 -9.65
CA LEU A 68 -6.94 18.04 -11.01
C LEU A 68 -5.62 18.30 -11.73
N PHE A 69 -4.90 17.24 -12.08
CA PHE A 69 -3.71 17.32 -12.92
C PHE A 69 -4.08 17.13 -14.41
N HIS A 70 -3.46 17.90 -15.27
CA HIS A 70 -3.69 17.77 -16.71
C HIS A 70 -3.12 16.44 -17.25
N ASP A 71 -1.96 16.04 -16.76
CA ASP A 71 -1.24 14.85 -17.20
C ASP A 71 -1.00 13.89 -16.02
N ASN A 72 -0.81 12.60 -16.34
CA ASN A 72 -0.47 11.60 -15.34
C ASN A 72 0.98 11.80 -14.84
N ILE A 73 1.12 12.29 -13.61
CA ILE A 73 2.42 12.49 -12.95
C ILE A 73 2.95 11.22 -12.26
N GLY A 74 2.19 10.12 -12.30
CA GLY A 74 2.49 8.87 -11.59
C GLY A 74 1.81 8.77 -10.24
N ARG A 75 1.53 7.52 -9.79
CA ARG A 75 0.82 7.25 -8.52
C ARG A 75 1.60 7.75 -7.31
N THR A 76 2.90 7.48 -7.25
CA THR A 76 3.73 7.87 -6.09
C THR A 76 3.88 9.39 -5.93
N PRO A 77 4.17 10.18 -6.98
CA PRO A 77 4.12 11.64 -6.90
C PRO A 77 2.74 12.18 -6.50
N ALA A 78 1.64 11.56 -6.97
CA ALA A 78 0.29 11.98 -6.59
C ALA A 78 0.00 11.70 -5.10
N LEU A 79 0.42 10.56 -4.56
CA LEU A 79 0.34 10.25 -3.12
C LEU A 79 1.18 11.22 -2.29
N GLN A 80 2.41 11.52 -2.73
CA GLN A 80 3.28 12.48 -2.05
C GLN A 80 2.70 13.90 -2.07
N PHE A 81 2.05 14.28 -3.17
CA PHE A 81 1.30 15.54 -3.25
C PHE A 81 0.18 15.56 -2.21
N GLY A 82 -0.64 14.50 -2.12
CA GLY A 82 -1.71 14.37 -1.13
C GLY A 82 -1.19 14.47 0.30
N LEU A 83 -0.11 13.75 0.64
CA LEU A 83 0.51 13.82 1.96
C LEU A 83 0.98 15.24 2.33
N LYS A 84 1.59 15.96 1.38
CA LYS A 84 2.08 17.35 1.60
C LYS A 84 0.95 18.36 1.79
N HIS A 85 -0.21 18.14 1.15
CA HIS A 85 -1.36 19.05 1.22
C HIS A 85 -2.38 18.66 2.29
N ALA A 86 -2.22 17.51 2.92
CA ALA A 86 -3.02 17.06 4.05
C ALA A 86 -2.84 18.03 5.24
N LEU A 87 -3.97 18.36 5.91
CA LEU A 87 -3.99 19.26 7.07
C LEU A 87 -4.22 18.49 8.39
N GLY A 88 -4.70 17.25 8.29
CA GLY A 88 -5.04 16.42 9.44
C GLY A 88 -3.86 16.04 10.31
N LYS A 89 -4.12 15.75 11.58
CA LYS A 89 -3.18 15.06 12.48
C LYS A 89 -2.81 13.69 11.92
N TYR A 90 -3.80 13.02 11.34
CA TYR A 90 -3.68 11.70 10.71
C TYR A 90 -3.94 11.78 9.22
N VAL A 91 -3.28 10.91 8.48
CA VAL A 91 -3.57 10.62 7.07
C VAL A 91 -4.11 9.21 6.98
N ALA A 92 -5.31 9.04 6.45
CA ALA A 92 -5.88 7.77 6.02
C ALA A 92 -5.76 7.65 4.50
N VAL A 93 -5.56 6.44 3.98
CA VAL A 93 -5.55 6.22 2.54
C VAL A 93 -6.74 5.38 2.13
N LEU A 94 -7.30 5.70 0.97
CA LEU A 94 -8.30 4.86 0.30
C LEU A 94 -8.06 4.95 -1.20
N ASP A 95 -7.75 3.83 -1.83
CA ASP A 95 -7.63 3.77 -3.29
C ASP A 95 -9.03 3.90 -3.94
N ALA A 96 -9.11 4.42 -5.16
CA ALA A 96 -10.35 4.82 -5.82
C ALA A 96 -11.26 3.64 -6.27
N ASP A 97 -10.83 2.43 -6.05
CA ASP A 97 -11.53 1.17 -6.37
C ASP A 97 -11.84 0.31 -5.13
N ASP A 98 -11.37 0.73 -3.94
CA ASP A 98 -11.57 0.03 -2.68
C ASP A 98 -12.74 0.62 -1.87
N LEU A 99 -13.15 -0.12 -0.82
CA LEU A 99 -14.20 0.32 0.09
C LEU A 99 -13.68 0.33 1.54
N CYS A 100 -14.38 1.07 2.39
CA CYS A 100 -14.15 1.04 3.83
C CYS A 100 -15.46 1.05 4.62
N ALA A 101 -15.45 0.43 5.80
CA ALA A 101 -16.58 0.46 6.72
C ALA A 101 -16.84 1.89 7.25
N ASP A 102 -18.08 2.22 7.51
CA ASP A 102 -18.49 3.57 7.97
C ASP A 102 -17.87 3.97 9.31
N THR A 103 -17.40 3.00 10.11
CA THR A 103 -16.76 3.25 11.40
C THR A 103 -15.24 3.32 11.32
N ARG A 104 -14.62 3.11 10.14
CA ARG A 104 -13.17 2.97 10.00
C ARG A 104 -12.39 4.14 10.60
N LEU A 105 -12.75 5.38 10.24
CA LEU A 105 -12.01 6.56 10.72
C LEU A 105 -12.14 6.72 12.25
N ALA A 106 -13.32 6.48 12.81
CA ALA A 106 -13.54 6.55 14.26
C ALA A 106 -12.67 5.55 15.01
N GLU A 107 -12.70 4.29 14.59
CA GLU A 107 -11.96 3.20 15.20
C GLU A 107 -10.44 3.43 15.13
N GLN A 108 -9.93 3.91 14.00
CA GLN A 108 -8.50 4.17 13.83
C GLN A 108 -8.04 5.42 14.59
N VAL A 109 -8.87 6.47 14.67
CA VAL A 109 -8.55 7.66 15.48
C VAL A 109 -8.51 7.30 16.96
N ASP A 110 -9.54 6.63 17.49
CA ASP A 110 -9.62 6.24 18.90
C ASP A 110 -8.43 5.34 19.27
N PHE A 111 -8.03 4.44 18.37
CA PHE A 111 -6.86 3.59 18.54
C PHE A 111 -5.55 4.41 18.61
N LEU A 112 -5.30 5.28 17.62
CA LEU A 112 -4.06 6.07 17.53
C LEU A 112 -3.95 7.14 18.63
N GLU A 113 -5.07 7.66 19.15
CA GLU A 113 -5.08 8.59 20.29
C GLU A 113 -4.72 7.86 21.60
N SER A 114 -5.00 6.56 21.70
CA SER A 114 -4.67 5.75 22.90
C SER A 114 -3.32 5.04 22.82
N HIS A 115 -2.61 5.11 21.66
CA HIS A 115 -1.33 4.44 21.42
C HIS A 115 -0.36 5.43 20.72
N GLU A 116 0.26 6.31 21.52
CA GLU A 116 1.14 7.37 20.99
C GLU A 116 2.40 6.81 20.31
N GLU A 117 2.85 5.63 20.71
CA GLU A 117 3.99 4.91 20.14
C GLU A 117 3.73 4.38 18.73
N VAL A 118 2.44 4.22 18.32
CA VAL A 118 2.07 3.68 17.00
C VAL A 118 2.12 4.76 15.93
N MET A 119 2.97 4.58 14.93
CA MET A 119 3.13 5.50 13.80
C MET A 119 2.20 5.19 12.64
N VAL A 120 1.86 3.92 12.44
CA VAL A 120 0.94 3.45 11.40
C VAL A 120 0.04 2.34 11.93
N ALA A 121 -1.27 2.47 11.68
CA ALA A 121 -2.28 1.46 12.00
C ALA A 121 -2.99 0.99 10.73
N GLY A 122 -2.93 -0.31 10.44
CA GLY A 122 -3.78 -1.00 9.48
C GLY A 122 -5.02 -1.60 10.15
N THR A 123 -5.82 -2.30 9.37
CA THR A 123 -6.96 -3.09 9.86
C THR A 123 -6.98 -4.46 9.18
N TRP A 124 -7.75 -5.40 9.69
CA TRP A 124 -8.17 -6.54 8.90
C TRP A 124 -8.97 -6.06 7.70
N PHE A 125 -9.02 -6.86 6.65
CA PHE A 125 -9.74 -6.51 5.42
C PHE A 125 -10.23 -7.76 4.70
N ASP A 126 -11.18 -7.55 3.79
CA ASP A 126 -11.62 -8.59 2.88
C ASP A 126 -11.18 -8.28 1.45
N GLU A 127 -10.83 -9.30 0.70
CA GLU A 127 -10.77 -9.19 -0.76
C GLU A 127 -12.17 -9.35 -1.32
N ILE A 128 -12.57 -8.43 -2.19
CA ILE A 128 -13.87 -8.47 -2.87
C ILE A 128 -13.66 -8.50 -4.38
N ASP A 129 -14.61 -9.10 -5.09
CA ASP A 129 -14.62 -9.08 -6.55
C ASP A 129 -15.19 -7.75 -7.12
N SER A 130 -15.35 -7.69 -8.44
CA SER A 130 -15.92 -6.51 -9.12
C SER A 130 -17.40 -6.25 -8.78
N ALA A 131 -18.12 -7.23 -8.28
CA ALA A 131 -19.51 -7.08 -7.82
C ALA A 131 -19.60 -6.65 -6.34
N GLY A 132 -18.48 -6.74 -5.59
CA GLY A 132 -18.42 -6.44 -4.17
C GLY A 132 -18.58 -7.69 -3.27
N GLU A 133 -18.62 -8.89 -3.85
CA GLU A 133 -18.73 -10.13 -3.10
C GLU A 133 -17.37 -10.52 -2.50
N ILE A 134 -17.39 -10.97 -1.25
CA ILE A 134 -16.18 -11.38 -0.52
C ILE A 134 -15.63 -12.67 -1.15
N THR A 135 -14.38 -12.60 -1.61
CA THR A 135 -13.64 -13.73 -2.17
C THR A 135 -12.65 -14.32 -1.19
N GLN A 136 -12.06 -13.51 -0.32
CA GLN A 136 -11.11 -13.93 0.69
C GLN A 136 -11.08 -13.00 1.89
N GLU A 137 -11.04 -13.56 3.09
CA GLU A 137 -10.78 -12.82 4.32
C GLU A 137 -9.27 -12.73 4.57
N ARG A 138 -8.79 -11.54 4.94
CA ARG A 138 -7.39 -11.26 5.25
C ARG A 138 -7.27 -10.82 6.71
N ARG A 139 -6.59 -11.63 7.49
CA ARG A 139 -6.40 -11.46 8.95
C ARG A 139 -4.90 -11.46 9.28
N PRO A 140 -4.15 -10.42 8.86
CA PRO A 140 -2.73 -10.29 9.19
C PRO A 140 -2.53 -10.21 10.71
N PRO A 141 -1.27 -10.45 11.19
CA PRO A 141 -0.96 -10.41 12.62
C PRO A 141 -1.20 -9.01 13.19
N THR A 142 -1.58 -8.96 14.48
CA THR A 142 -1.91 -7.71 15.18
C THR A 142 -0.79 -7.22 16.11
N GLU A 143 0.06 -8.13 16.56
CA GLU A 143 1.19 -7.83 17.45
C GLU A 143 2.33 -7.14 16.69
N ASN A 144 2.86 -6.04 17.25
CA ASN A 144 3.90 -5.22 16.60
C ASN A 144 5.10 -6.05 16.11
N LEU A 145 5.68 -6.90 16.94
CA LEU A 145 6.82 -7.74 16.55
C LEU A 145 6.49 -8.71 15.40
N SER A 146 5.27 -9.22 15.36
CA SER A 146 4.80 -10.09 14.28
C SER A 146 4.58 -9.31 12.99
N ILE A 147 4.11 -8.07 13.07
CA ILE A 147 3.96 -7.14 11.94
C ILE A 147 5.35 -6.81 11.37
N ILE A 148 6.31 -6.46 12.24
CA ILE A 148 7.71 -6.18 11.90
C ILE A 148 8.35 -7.38 11.19
N ASP A 149 8.19 -8.56 11.74
CA ASP A 149 8.74 -9.79 11.15
C ASP A 149 8.13 -10.08 9.77
N MET A 150 6.81 -9.89 9.62
CA MET A 150 6.13 -10.09 8.34
C MET A 150 6.52 -9.02 7.31
N MET A 151 6.67 -7.76 7.71
CA MET A 151 7.10 -6.66 6.85
C MET A 151 8.47 -6.93 6.18
N ALA A 152 9.30 -7.74 6.81
CA ALA A 152 10.60 -8.11 6.25
C ALA A 152 10.51 -8.91 4.93
N PHE A 153 9.37 -9.54 4.61
CA PHE A 153 9.23 -10.41 3.42
C PHE A 153 7.86 -10.31 2.73
N SER A 154 6.90 -9.62 3.36
CA SER A 154 5.55 -9.38 2.81
C SER A 154 4.97 -8.15 3.49
N ASN A 155 4.17 -7.35 2.80
CA ASN A 155 3.48 -6.21 3.40
C ASN A 155 2.18 -6.68 4.09
N PRO A 156 2.06 -6.61 5.44
CA PRO A 156 0.83 -6.98 6.14
C PRO A 156 -0.21 -5.85 6.20
N ILE A 157 0.18 -4.61 5.89
CA ILE A 157 -0.68 -3.43 6.00
C ILE A 157 -1.18 -3.03 4.61
N LEU A 158 -2.44 -3.33 4.32
CA LEU A 158 -3.08 -2.88 3.08
C LEU A 158 -3.09 -1.35 3.03
N HIS A 159 -2.73 -0.77 1.87
CA HIS A 159 -2.69 0.68 1.69
C HIS A 159 -4.04 1.33 2.02
N SER A 160 -5.13 0.83 1.44
CA SER A 160 -6.50 1.30 1.68
C SER A 160 -7.04 1.03 3.08
N SER A 161 -6.34 0.27 3.92
CA SER A 161 -6.70 0.07 5.33
C SER A 161 -5.87 0.93 6.29
N SER A 162 -4.92 1.69 5.79
CA SER A 162 -3.94 2.38 6.63
C SER A 162 -4.41 3.75 7.12
N MET A 163 -4.01 4.07 8.36
CA MET A 163 -3.99 5.43 8.91
C MET A 163 -2.65 5.63 9.62
N PHE A 164 -2.04 6.79 9.45
CA PHE A 164 -0.72 7.07 10.02
C PHE A 164 -0.57 8.53 10.47
N ARG A 165 0.43 8.78 11.32
CA ARG A 165 0.76 10.12 11.81
C ARG A 165 1.39 10.93 10.70
N ARG A 166 0.75 12.05 10.34
CA ARG A 166 1.16 12.87 9.19
C ARG A 166 2.54 13.49 9.36
N ILE A 167 2.83 14.06 10.53
CA ILE A 167 4.10 14.76 10.77
C ILE A 167 5.26 13.78 10.68
N GLU A 168 5.13 12.63 11.31
CA GLU A 168 6.13 11.55 11.31
C GLU A 168 6.34 11.01 9.90
N ALA A 169 5.26 10.82 9.13
CA ALA A 169 5.36 10.41 7.74
C ALA A 169 6.14 11.43 6.87
N ILE A 170 5.93 12.73 7.09
CA ILE A 170 6.69 13.79 6.40
C ILE A 170 8.17 13.75 6.83
N GLN A 171 8.44 13.60 8.13
CA GLN A 171 9.81 13.58 8.68
C GLN A 171 10.64 12.41 8.17
N VAL A 172 10.01 11.23 7.94
CA VAL A 172 10.72 10.07 7.38
C VAL A 172 10.82 10.09 5.85
N GLY A 173 10.34 11.17 5.19
CA GLY A 173 10.45 11.40 3.74
C GLY A 173 9.18 11.15 2.92
N GLY A 174 8.12 10.60 3.53
CA GLY A 174 6.85 10.34 2.84
C GLY A 174 6.96 9.28 1.76
N TYR A 175 6.21 9.45 0.70
CA TYR A 175 6.23 8.58 -0.48
C TYR A 175 7.39 8.94 -1.39
N GLU A 176 8.45 8.13 -1.40
CA GLU A 176 9.64 8.36 -2.22
C GLU A 176 9.38 7.98 -3.69
N GLU A 177 9.55 8.91 -4.62
CA GLU A 177 9.22 8.75 -6.06
C GLU A 177 10.01 7.65 -6.78
N LYS A 178 11.16 7.25 -6.24
CA LYS A 178 11.93 6.13 -6.79
C LYS A 178 11.21 4.78 -6.73
N TYR A 179 10.20 4.65 -5.82
CA TYR A 179 9.35 3.47 -5.71
C TYR A 179 8.03 3.70 -6.46
N LYS A 180 7.75 2.87 -7.44
CA LYS A 180 6.50 2.95 -8.22
C LYS A 180 5.38 2.09 -7.63
N TYR A 181 5.73 0.89 -7.15
CA TYR A 181 4.81 -0.13 -6.65
C TYR A 181 5.02 -0.51 -5.18
N GLY A 182 6.17 -0.16 -4.61
CA GLY A 182 6.51 -0.42 -3.21
C GLY A 182 6.52 0.84 -2.34
N ALA A 183 5.90 1.93 -2.80
CA ALA A 183 5.96 3.23 -2.12
C ALA A 183 5.28 3.20 -0.74
N ASP A 184 4.14 2.52 -0.61
CA ASP A 184 3.44 2.26 0.64
C ASP A 184 4.30 1.43 1.60
N THR A 185 4.78 0.28 1.15
CA THR A 185 5.61 -0.62 1.94
C THR A 185 6.89 0.08 2.40
N ASN A 186 7.51 0.91 1.53
CA ASN A 186 8.67 1.71 1.91
C ASN A 186 8.35 2.74 3.00
N LEU A 187 7.19 3.40 2.92
CA LEU A 187 6.74 4.34 3.95
C LEU A 187 6.47 3.61 5.27
N TRP A 188 5.84 2.42 5.24
CA TRP A 188 5.62 1.63 6.45
C TRP A 188 6.94 1.22 7.10
N VAL A 189 7.92 0.75 6.33
CA VAL A 189 9.26 0.43 6.86
C VAL A 189 9.91 1.66 7.50
N ALA A 190 9.76 2.85 6.90
CA ALA A 190 10.33 4.07 7.44
C ALA A 190 9.65 4.51 8.75
N LEU A 191 8.32 4.40 8.84
CA LEU A 191 7.54 4.70 10.05
C LEU A 191 7.84 3.70 11.16
N MET A 192 7.92 2.41 10.84
CA MET A 192 8.28 1.33 11.79
C MET A 192 9.72 1.43 12.32
N ALA A 193 10.59 2.18 11.65
CA ALA A 193 11.95 2.46 12.15
C ALA A 193 11.99 3.56 13.23
N VAL A 194 10.90 4.33 13.39
CA VAL A 194 10.80 5.44 14.35
C VAL A 194 9.68 5.27 15.39
N GLY A 195 8.93 4.18 15.32
CA GLY A 195 7.89 3.82 16.28
C GLY A 195 7.22 2.50 15.93
N ASP A 196 6.11 2.19 16.57
CA ASP A 196 5.42 0.92 16.41
C ASP A 196 4.43 0.93 15.23
N ALA A 197 4.06 -0.27 14.78
CA ALA A 197 2.96 -0.51 13.87
C ALA A 197 1.89 -1.37 14.54
N ALA A 198 0.63 -1.16 14.18
CA ALA A 198 -0.47 -1.97 14.67
C ALA A 198 -1.42 -2.39 13.53
N ILE A 199 -2.14 -3.48 13.73
CA ILE A 199 -3.26 -3.88 12.89
C ILE A 199 -4.45 -4.12 13.81
N ILE A 200 -5.48 -3.28 13.68
CA ILE A 200 -6.71 -3.38 14.45
C ILE A 200 -7.46 -4.64 14.00
N PRO A 201 -7.81 -5.56 14.93
CA PRO A 201 -8.46 -6.83 14.59
C PRO A 201 -9.96 -6.66 14.28
N LYS A 202 -10.26 -5.71 13.40
CA LYS A 202 -11.61 -5.42 12.89
C LYS A 202 -11.56 -5.31 11.38
N ASN A 203 -12.56 -5.83 10.70
CA ASN A 203 -12.68 -5.76 9.26
C ASN A 203 -13.22 -4.39 8.84
N LEU A 204 -12.34 -3.45 8.53
CA LEU A 204 -12.70 -2.05 8.26
C LEU A 204 -12.35 -1.59 6.84
N ALA A 205 -11.82 -2.48 6.00
CA ALA A 205 -11.51 -2.19 4.60
C ALA A 205 -11.88 -3.38 3.71
N SER A 206 -12.17 -3.09 2.43
CA SER A 206 -12.37 -4.11 1.41
C SER A 206 -11.51 -3.78 0.20
N TYR A 207 -10.61 -4.70 -0.14
CA TYR A 207 -9.71 -4.60 -1.28
C TYR A 207 -10.33 -5.24 -2.51
N ARG A 208 -10.55 -4.46 -3.56
CA ARG A 208 -11.22 -4.96 -4.76
C ARG A 208 -10.23 -5.60 -5.71
N MET A 209 -10.53 -6.85 -6.10
CA MET A 209 -9.73 -7.66 -7.03
C MET A 209 -10.45 -7.81 -8.36
N TYR A 210 -9.85 -7.31 -9.45
CA TYR A 210 -10.36 -7.46 -10.82
C TYR A 210 -9.19 -7.53 -11.82
N PRO A 211 -9.38 -8.03 -13.05
CA PRO A 211 -8.27 -8.29 -13.98
C PRO A 211 -7.42 -7.06 -14.29
N GLU A 212 -8.02 -5.87 -14.33
CA GLU A 212 -7.37 -4.61 -14.68
C GLU A 212 -6.62 -3.95 -13.51
N ASN A 213 -6.71 -4.49 -12.27
CA ASN A 213 -5.93 -3.96 -11.14
C ASN A 213 -4.45 -3.81 -11.50
N LEU A 214 -3.86 -2.72 -11.03
CA LEU A 214 -2.45 -2.39 -11.26
C LEU A 214 -1.51 -3.53 -10.87
N THR A 215 -1.82 -4.24 -9.77
CA THR A 215 -1.05 -5.37 -9.24
C THR A 215 -1.10 -6.61 -10.13
N ASN A 216 -2.12 -6.74 -11.00
CA ASN A 216 -2.29 -7.88 -11.90
C ASN A 216 -1.64 -7.66 -13.28
N GLN A 217 -1.19 -6.46 -13.59
CA GLN A 217 -0.65 -6.12 -14.91
C GLN A 217 0.79 -6.62 -15.07
N LYS A 218 0.99 -7.58 -15.97
CA LYS A 218 2.30 -8.21 -16.25
C LYS A 218 3.36 -7.23 -16.75
N ASN A 219 2.94 -6.09 -17.32
CA ASN A 219 3.85 -5.10 -17.91
C ASN A 219 4.73 -4.37 -16.88
N TYR A 220 4.39 -4.45 -15.59
CA TYR A 220 5.11 -3.77 -14.50
C TYR A 220 5.98 -4.70 -13.66
N ALA A 221 6.15 -5.94 -14.09
CA ALA A 221 6.87 -6.94 -13.31
C ALA A 221 8.30 -6.50 -12.92
N LYS A 222 9.00 -5.79 -13.81
CA LYS A 222 10.34 -5.27 -13.53
C LYS A 222 10.35 -4.29 -12.36
N GLU A 223 9.47 -3.31 -12.40
CA GLU A 223 9.34 -2.28 -11.35
C GLU A 223 8.92 -2.91 -10.02
N VAL A 224 7.95 -3.82 -10.03
CA VAL A 224 7.50 -4.55 -8.84
C VAL A 224 8.65 -5.34 -8.19
N TYR A 225 9.44 -6.07 -8.99
CA TYR A 225 10.56 -6.84 -8.45
C TYR A 225 11.71 -5.95 -7.99
N ARG A 226 11.99 -4.84 -8.70
CA ARG A 226 12.98 -3.85 -8.28
C ARG A 226 12.60 -3.22 -6.94
N ASP A 227 11.38 -2.76 -6.82
CA ASP A 227 10.89 -2.11 -5.61
C ASP A 227 10.85 -3.10 -4.45
N GLY A 228 10.35 -4.33 -4.66
CA GLY A 228 10.39 -5.38 -3.66
C GLY A 228 11.81 -5.70 -3.20
N PHE A 229 12.77 -5.82 -4.13
CA PHE A 229 14.18 -6.01 -3.79
C PHE A 229 14.70 -4.89 -2.86
N LEU A 230 14.46 -3.64 -3.21
CA LEU A 230 14.96 -2.48 -2.44
C LEU A 230 14.28 -2.36 -1.08
N VAL A 231 12.95 -2.49 -1.04
CA VAL A 231 12.16 -2.32 0.19
C VAL A 231 12.47 -3.42 1.21
N TYR A 232 12.52 -4.68 0.79
CA TYR A 232 12.82 -5.77 1.71
C TYR A 232 14.28 -5.78 2.18
N GLN A 233 15.23 -5.26 1.38
CA GLN A 233 16.58 -4.98 1.87
C GLN A 233 16.59 -3.89 2.94
N ARG A 234 15.82 -2.82 2.73
CA ARG A 234 15.64 -1.75 3.72
C ARG A 234 15.05 -2.28 5.01
N ALA A 235 13.96 -3.06 4.93
CA ALA A 235 13.32 -3.66 6.10
C ALA A 235 14.29 -4.51 6.93
N ALA A 236 15.14 -5.33 6.28
CA ALA A 236 16.13 -6.13 6.98
C ALA A 236 17.26 -5.32 7.65
N ARG A 237 17.54 -4.12 7.15
CA ARG A 237 18.55 -3.22 7.68
C ARG A 237 17.99 -2.36 8.83
N ASP A 238 16.79 -1.79 8.64
CA ASP A 238 16.26 -0.72 9.48
C ASP A 238 15.33 -1.25 10.60
N LEU A 239 14.77 -2.47 10.47
CA LEU A 239 13.84 -3.03 11.45
C LEU A 239 14.47 -4.12 12.33
N PRO A 240 14.04 -4.24 13.60
CA PRO A 240 14.54 -5.24 14.55
C PRO A 240 13.91 -6.63 14.30
N ILE A 241 14.07 -7.17 13.10
CA ILE A 241 13.48 -8.44 12.69
C ILE A 241 14.14 -9.65 13.36
N SER A 242 13.34 -10.68 13.64
CA SER A 242 13.81 -11.95 14.21
C SER A 242 14.73 -12.73 13.25
N ASN A 243 15.46 -13.71 13.76
CA ASN A 243 16.29 -14.60 12.93
C ASN A 243 15.47 -15.41 11.92
N SER A 244 14.24 -15.79 12.26
CA SER A 244 13.32 -16.48 11.35
C SER A 244 12.85 -15.57 10.21
N ALA A 245 12.47 -14.33 10.52
CA ALA A 245 12.11 -13.32 9.55
C ALA A 245 13.30 -12.94 8.65
N ARG A 246 14.51 -12.82 9.22
CA ARG A 246 15.75 -12.57 8.46
C ARG A 246 16.04 -13.66 7.44
N ARG A 247 15.76 -14.92 7.79
CA ARG A 247 15.88 -16.04 6.83
C ARG A 247 14.86 -15.92 5.69
N ARG A 248 13.57 -15.65 6.01
CA ARG A 248 12.52 -15.45 5.00
C ARG A 248 12.81 -14.22 4.13
N ASN A 249 13.25 -13.11 4.72
CA ASN A 249 13.69 -11.91 4.01
C ASN A 249 14.75 -12.24 2.96
N ARG A 250 15.81 -12.99 3.33
CA ARG A 250 16.86 -13.40 2.39
C ARG A 250 16.27 -14.13 1.18
N HIS A 251 15.36 -15.07 1.39
CA HIS A 251 14.70 -15.77 0.29
C HIS A 251 13.87 -14.81 -0.60
N THR A 252 13.10 -13.90 0.01
CA THR A 252 12.29 -12.93 -0.73
C THR A 252 13.16 -11.96 -1.53
N VAL A 253 14.19 -11.37 -0.93
CA VAL A 253 15.13 -10.47 -1.60
C VAL A 253 15.81 -11.18 -2.77
N THR A 254 16.25 -12.42 -2.56
CA THR A 254 16.85 -13.24 -3.61
C THR A 254 15.87 -13.53 -4.75
N ALA A 255 14.63 -13.89 -4.44
CA ALA A 255 13.59 -14.12 -5.44
C ALA A 255 13.32 -12.85 -6.26
N CYS A 256 13.17 -11.69 -5.61
CA CYS A 256 12.99 -10.41 -6.29
C CYS A 256 14.16 -10.10 -7.22
N GLU A 257 15.41 -10.34 -6.78
CA GLU A 257 16.60 -10.07 -7.59
C GLU A 257 16.66 -10.97 -8.83
N VAL A 258 16.39 -12.27 -8.70
CA VAL A 258 16.35 -13.21 -9.84
C VAL A 258 15.23 -12.86 -10.82
N LEU A 259 14.04 -12.51 -10.31
CA LEU A 259 12.89 -12.15 -11.13
C LEU A 259 13.10 -10.82 -11.86
N LEU A 260 13.75 -9.84 -11.20
CA LEU A 260 14.20 -8.60 -11.82
C LEU A 260 15.18 -8.88 -12.97
N GLY A 261 16.19 -9.72 -12.73
CA GLY A 261 17.15 -10.10 -13.76
C GLY A 261 16.49 -10.71 -14.99
N ARG A 262 15.50 -11.58 -14.80
CA ARG A 262 14.73 -12.16 -15.91
C ARG A 262 13.89 -11.12 -16.66
N ALA A 263 13.28 -10.17 -15.95
CA ALA A 263 12.54 -9.09 -16.57
C ALA A 263 13.45 -8.23 -17.45
N LEU A 264 14.67 -7.93 -16.97
CA LEU A 264 15.69 -7.18 -17.73
C LEU A 264 16.16 -7.94 -19.00
N VAL A 265 16.38 -9.26 -18.90
CA VAL A 265 16.73 -10.09 -20.07
C VAL A 265 15.63 -10.03 -21.14
N ARG A 266 14.37 -10.07 -20.74
CA ARG A 266 13.23 -9.94 -21.66
C ARG A 266 13.17 -8.57 -22.35
N GLU A 267 13.69 -7.51 -21.72
CA GLU A 267 13.84 -6.18 -22.28
C GLU A 267 15.17 -5.99 -23.07
N TYR A 268 15.83 -7.08 -23.44
CA TYR A 268 17.13 -7.08 -24.14
C TYR A 268 18.29 -6.47 -23.36
N ARG A 269 18.18 -6.22 -22.05
CA ARG A 269 19.25 -5.81 -21.14
C ARG A 269 19.99 -7.04 -20.60
N ILE A 270 20.57 -7.84 -21.51
CA ILE A 270 21.03 -9.21 -21.23
C ILE A 270 22.14 -9.24 -20.17
N VAL A 271 23.16 -8.39 -20.29
CA VAL A 271 24.32 -8.39 -19.37
C VAL A 271 23.87 -8.06 -17.94
N GLU A 272 23.07 -7.03 -17.78
CA GLU A 272 22.56 -6.60 -16.48
C GLU A 272 21.60 -7.65 -15.89
N GLY A 273 20.70 -8.20 -16.70
CA GLY A 273 19.79 -9.24 -16.27
C GLY A 273 20.52 -10.51 -15.81
N CYS A 274 21.51 -10.98 -16.56
CA CYS A 274 22.35 -12.12 -16.17
C CYS A 274 23.13 -11.84 -14.88
N TRP A 275 23.60 -10.61 -14.67
CA TRP A 275 24.26 -10.21 -13.44
C TRP A 275 23.35 -10.33 -12.21
N HIS A 276 22.10 -9.84 -12.29
CA HIS A 276 21.13 -9.98 -11.21
C HIS A 276 20.78 -11.45 -10.93
N ILE A 277 20.58 -12.26 -11.97
CA ILE A 277 20.32 -13.70 -11.82
C ILE A 277 21.48 -14.37 -11.10
N PHE A 278 22.70 -14.13 -11.55
CA PHE A 278 23.92 -14.72 -10.96
C PHE A 278 24.08 -14.33 -9.48
N ARG A 279 23.93 -13.04 -9.15
CA ARG A 279 24.01 -12.55 -7.77
C ARG A 279 22.95 -13.18 -6.86
N GLY A 280 21.72 -13.30 -7.34
CA GLY A 280 20.63 -13.94 -6.58
C GLY A 280 20.95 -15.41 -6.32
N LEU A 281 21.35 -16.17 -7.35
CA LEU A 281 21.74 -17.58 -7.23
C LEU A 281 22.93 -17.78 -6.27
N PHE A 282 23.90 -16.88 -6.29
CA PHE A 282 25.08 -16.96 -5.42
C PHE A 282 24.75 -16.59 -3.97
N ARG A 283 23.83 -15.62 -3.75
CA ARG A 283 23.40 -15.18 -2.41
C ARG A 283 22.64 -16.26 -1.65
N ASP A 284 21.72 -16.96 -2.31
CA ASP A 284 20.89 -17.97 -1.69
C ASP A 284 20.36 -19.01 -2.70
N PRO A 285 21.19 -19.98 -3.09
CA PRO A 285 20.80 -20.99 -4.06
C PRO A 285 19.61 -21.85 -3.59
N VAL A 286 19.49 -22.07 -2.27
CA VAL A 286 18.39 -22.85 -1.69
C VAL A 286 17.07 -22.04 -1.72
N GLY A 287 17.12 -20.74 -1.44
CA GLY A 287 15.96 -19.85 -1.50
C GLY A 287 15.39 -19.73 -2.90
N VAL A 288 16.25 -19.68 -3.92
CA VAL A 288 15.82 -19.69 -5.33
C VAL A 288 15.01 -20.94 -5.66
N ILE A 289 15.48 -22.12 -5.25
CA ILE A 289 14.79 -23.41 -5.51
C ILE A 289 13.51 -23.53 -4.65
N ARG A 290 13.43 -22.86 -3.50
CA ARG A 290 12.24 -22.89 -2.61
C ARG A 290 11.14 -21.92 -3.02
N SER A 291 11.45 -20.86 -3.76
CA SER A 291 10.47 -19.89 -4.21
C SER A 291 9.51 -20.51 -5.24
N ASN A 292 8.22 -20.66 -4.93
CA ASN A 292 7.22 -21.17 -5.87
C ASN A 292 7.15 -20.32 -7.15
N ARG A 293 7.33 -19.01 -7.05
CA ARG A 293 7.41 -18.11 -8.22
C ARG A 293 8.60 -18.43 -9.11
N VAL A 294 9.77 -18.70 -8.54
CA VAL A 294 10.96 -19.08 -9.30
C VAL A 294 10.81 -20.51 -9.83
N ARG A 295 10.25 -21.45 -9.04
CA ARG A 295 10.00 -22.83 -9.46
C ARG A 295 9.10 -22.91 -10.68
N SER A 296 7.96 -22.23 -10.66
CA SER A 296 7.03 -22.12 -11.80
C SER A 296 7.74 -21.61 -13.08
N LEU A 297 8.70 -20.72 -12.91
CA LEU A 297 9.42 -20.12 -14.02
C LEU A 297 10.54 -21.00 -14.62
N ILE A 298 11.07 -21.96 -13.87
CA ILE A 298 12.09 -22.94 -14.33
C ILE A 298 11.49 -24.33 -14.59
N GLY A 299 10.15 -24.42 -14.64
CA GLY A 299 9.43 -25.65 -14.96
C GLY A 299 9.41 -26.69 -13.82
N LEU A 300 9.71 -26.31 -12.59
CA LEU A 300 9.60 -27.17 -11.43
C LEU A 300 8.19 -27.09 -10.81
N PRO A 301 7.63 -28.22 -10.33
CA PRO A 301 6.32 -28.21 -9.68
C PRO A 301 6.31 -27.32 -8.43
N GLU A 302 5.16 -26.66 -8.16
CA GLU A 302 4.99 -25.90 -6.93
C GLU A 302 5.12 -26.83 -5.71
N ARG A 303 5.67 -26.29 -4.61
CA ARG A 303 5.67 -27.02 -3.34
C ARG A 303 4.32 -26.81 -2.67
N SER A 304 3.68 -27.86 -2.22
CA SER A 304 2.62 -27.79 -1.23
C SER A 304 3.15 -27.13 0.05
N ASN A 305 2.40 -26.15 0.57
CA ASN A 305 2.69 -25.45 1.82
C ASN A 305 2.77 -26.39 3.01
#